data_79c3c276368b95a5dd5473a4da414d36
#
_entry.id   79c3c276368b95a5dd5473a4da414d36
#
_cell.length_a   1.000
_cell.length_b   1.000
_cell.length_c   1.000
_cell.angle_alpha   90.00
_cell.angle_beta   90.00
_cell.angle_gamma   90.00
#
_symmetry.space_group_name_H-M   'P 1'
#
loop_
_entity.id
_entity.type
_entity.pdbx_description
1 polymer ?
#
loop_
_entity_poly.entity_id
_entity_poly.type
_entity_poly.pdbx_seq_one_letter_code
_entity_poly.pdbx_strand_id
1 'polypeptide(L)'
;MTKKENYLFDNIFAPHCDSDKIFLINDEYEISYLKFNKIVNQIANALVSKGLKAGDRVAVQAEKSVIQIALYVATIKAGGIYLPLNTGYTTNELDYFINDSSSSIVIVDSRIENKLKELLDNQNIIFLTLNSDESGSLNESLDQQDENFDPVDRKKDDLAAILYTSGTTGKSKGAMLSHKNLVSNTNVLKETWRYSSDDTLLHMLPIYHTHGLFVAFNLLAYVNGSIIFLPKFSIQDALKWMKKSTSMMGVPTFYTRLLSDEKFNHDLVKHMRLFISGSAP
;
A
#
# COMPACT_ATOMS: atom_id res chain seq x y z
N MET A 1 0.86 22.66 24.66
CA MET A 1 0.09 21.89 23.66
C MET A 1 0.70 20.50 23.60
N THR A 2 -0.06 19.45 23.85
CA THR A 2 0.43 18.07 23.67
C THR A 2 0.73 17.87 22.18
N LYS A 3 1.93 17.36 21.87
CA LYS A 3 2.32 17.03 20.48
C LYS A 3 1.27 16.07 19.91
N LYS A 4 0.69 16.41 18.76
CA LYS A 4 -0.18 15.49 18.03
C LYS A 4 0.64 14.24 17.70
N GLU A 5 0.04 13.07 17.86
CA GLU A 5 0.68 11.78 17.61
C GLU A 5 -0.15 10.99 16.59
N ASN A 6 0.44 10.61 15.47
CA ASN A 6 -0.11 9.58 14.60
C ASN A 6 0.77 8.33 14.72
N TYR A 7 0.39 7.41 15.59
CA TYR A 7 1.27 6.34 16.05
C TYR A 7 1.90 5.53 14.91
N LEU A 8 1.14 5.14 13.89
CA LEU A 8 1.70 4.37 12.75
C LEU A 8 2.59 5.24 11.86
N PHE A 9 2.11 6.44 11.49
CA PHE A 9 2.85 7.35 10.64
C PHE A 9 4.17 7.78 11.29
N ASP A 10 4.12 8.19 12.56
CA ASP A 10 5.28 8.69 13.30
C ASP A 10 6.36 7.62 13.52
N ASN A 11 5.98 6.34 13.63
CA ASN A 11 6.94 5.26 13.83
C ASN A 11 7.53 4.72 12.52
N ILE A 12 6.77 4.68 11.43
CA ILE A 12 7.22 4.02 10.18
C ILE A 12 7.66 5.02 9.12
N PHE A 13 6.89 6.09 8.90
CA PHE A 13 7.08 6.96 7.74
C PHE A 13 7.77 8.28 8.09
N ALA A 14 7.37 8.94 9.17
CA ALA A 14 7.85 10.26 9.54
C ALA A 14 9.38 10.37 9.68
N PRO A 15 10.12 9.35 10.20
CA PRO A 15 11.56 9.46 10.37
C PRO A 15 12.34 9.71 9.08
N HIS A 16 11.74 9.41 7.92
CA HIS A 16 12.42 9.45 6.63
C HIS A 16 11.75 10.36 5.59
N CYS A 17 10.69 11.10 5.98
CA CYS A 17 9.92 11.96 5.08
C CYS A 17 10.75 13.00 4.32
N ASP A 18 11.85 13.47 4.88
CA ASP A 18 12.71 14.50 4.32
C ASP A 18 13.99 13.92 3.66
N SER A 19 14.07 12.60 3.52
CA SER A 19 15.23 11.94 2.94
C SER A 19 15.22 12.03 1.40
N ASP A 20 16.35 12.45 0.83
CA ASP A 20 16.57 12.44 -0.63
C ASP A 20 16.89 11.04 -1.17
N LYS A 21 17.01 10.05 -0.29
CA LYS A 21 17.25 8.67 -0.70
C LYS A 21 16.12 8.16 -1.59
N ILE A 22 16.48 7.44 -2.65
CA ILE A 22 15.50 6.83 -3.55
C ILE A 22 14.73 5.72 -2.80
N PHE A 23 13.42 5.84 -2.79
CA PHE A 23 12.50 4.92 -2.16
C PHE A 23 11.88 3.94 -3.14
N LEU A 24 11.23 4.46 -4.20
CA LEU A 24 10.55 3.64 -5.21
C LEU A 24 11.27 3.75 -6.55
N ILE A 25 11.51 2.62 -7.19
CA ILE A 25 12.26 2.51 -8.45
C ILE A 25 11.52 1.58 -9.41
N ASN A 26 11.43 1.99 -10.67
CA ASN A 26 11.14 1.08 -11.79
C ASN A 26 11.78 1.63 -13.07
N ASP A 27 11.36 1.16 -14.25
CA ASP A 27 11.90 1.61 -15.54
C ASP A 27 11.52 3.05 -15.91
N GLU A 28 10.45 3.59 -15.30
CA GLU A 28 9.85 4.87 -15.65
C GLU A 28 10.20 5.98 -14.67
N TYR A 29 10.53 5.61 -13.41
CA TYR A 29 10.77 6.59 -12.36
C TYR A 29 11.76 6.11 -11.28
N GLU A 30 12.38 7.11 -10.67
CA GLU A 30 13.02 7.02 -9.35
C GLU A 30 12.41 8.11 -8.45
N ILE A 31 11.82 7.69 -7.34
CA ILE A 31 11.12 8.59 -6.41
C ILE A 31 11.80 8.53 -5.05
N SER A 32 12.29 9.69 -4.56
CA SER A 32 12.86 9.79 -3.21
C SER A 32 11.76 9.75 -2.14
N TYR A 33 12.14 9.49 -0.90
CA TYR A 33 11.24 9.60 0.26
C TYR A 33 10.61 10.99 0.35
N LEU A 34 11.40 12.05 0.15
CA LEU A 34 10.92 13.43 0.13
C LEU A 34 9.83 13.63 -0.94
N LYS A 35 10.09 13.20 -2.18
CA LYS A 35 9.10 13.31 -3.26
C LYS A 35 7.86 12.47 -2.98
N PHE A 36 8.03 11.26 -2.45
CA PHE A 36 6.91 10.40 -2.06
C PHE A 36 6.06 11.05 -0.95
N ASN A 37 6.69 11.66 0.07
CA ASN A 37 5.97 12.35 1.14
C ASN A 37 5.17 13.57 0.63
N LYS A 38 5.66 14.29 -0.37
CA LYS A 38 4.89 15.37 -1.00
C LYS A 38 3.60 14.85 -1.66
N ILE A 39 3.69 13.75 -2.41
CA ILE A 39 2.51 13.08 -2.99
C ILE A 39 1.55 12.63 -1.88
N VAL A 40 2.06 12.04 -0.81
CA VAL A 40 1.26 11.66 0.37
C VAL A 40 0.53 12.86 0.95
N ASN A 41 1.19 13.99 1.09
CA ASN A 41 0.58 15.21 1.64
C ASN A 41 -0.52 15.77 0.75
N GLN A 42 -0.30 15.83 -0.56
CA GLN A 42 -1.31 16.26 -1.53
C GLN A 42 -2.55 15.35 -1.48
N ILE A 43 -2.36 14.03 -1.44
CA ILE A 43 -3.48 13.08 -1.31
C ILE A 43 -4.21 13.27 0.03
N ALA A 44 -3.48 13.44 1.15
CA ALA A 44 -4.09 13.67 2.46
C ALA A 44 -4.96 14.94 2.47
N ASN A 45 -4.45 16.04 1.90
CA ASN A 45 -5.22 17.28 1.72
C ASN A 45 -6.45 17.05 0.85
N ALA A 46 -6.32 16.33 -0.27
CA ALA A 46 -7.44 16.00 -1.14
C ALA A 46 -8.53 15.19 -0.40
N LEU A 47 -8.15 14.15 0.35
CA LEU A 47 -9.11 13.36 1.12
C LEU A 47 -9.85 14.19 2.17
N VAL A 48 -9.12 15.03 2.93
CA VAL A 48 -9.72 15.91 3.95
C VAL A 48 -10.62 16.96 3.31
N SER A 49 -10.22 17.57 2.18
CA SER A 49 -11.06 18.53 1.44
C SER A 49 -12.36 17.91 0.93
N LYS A 50 -12.36 16.61 0.66
CA LYS A 50 -13.57 15.84 0.30
C LYS A 50 -14.39 15.40 1.51
N GLY A 51 -13.93 15.66 2.73
CA GLY A 51 -14.70 15.42 3.96
C GLY A 51 -14.26 14.21 4.78
N LEU A 52 -13.09 13.60 4.50
CA LEU A 52 -12.53 12.55 5.34
C LEU A 52 -12.35 13.03 6.78
N LYS A 53 -12.87 12.28 7.72
CA LYS A 53 -12.71 12.51 9.17
C LYS A 53 -11.88 11.38 9.80
N ALA A 54 -11.30 11.66 10.95
CA ALA A 54 -10.57 10.65 11.72
C ALA A 54 -11.49 9.44 12.04
N GLY A 55 -11.02 8.24 11.71
CA GLY A 55 -11.77 7.00 11.88
C GLY A 55 -12.69 6.63 10.72
N ASP A 56 -12.83 7.46 9.70
CA ASP A 56 -13.54 7.10 8.48
C ASP A 56 -12.78 6.04 7.67
N ARG A 57 -13.52 5.17 6.97
CA ARG A 57 -12.95 4.11 6.13
C ARG A 57 -12.86 4.59 4.69
N VAL A 58 -11.68 4.37 4.12
CA VAL A 58 -11.37 4.64 2.71
C VAL A 58 -11.20 3.30 2.00
N ALA A 59 -12.21 2.88 1.25
CA ALA A 59 -12.18 1.64 0.46
C ALA A 59 -11.51 1.90 -0.88
N VAL A 60 -10.51 1.08 -1.23
CA VAL A 60 -9.68 1.29 -2.43
C VAL A 60 -9.58 0.01 -3.23
N GLN A 61 -10.14 0.03 -4.45
CA GLN A 61 -9.90 -0.98 -5.48
C GLN A 61 -9.23 -0.30 -6.68
N ALA A 62 -7.92 -0.29 -6.69
CA ALA A 62 -7.11 0.30 -7.75
C ALA A 62 -5.90 -0.57 -8.07
N GLU A 63 -5.41 -0.48 -9.29
CA GLU A 63 -4.18 -1.15 -9.71
C GLU A 63 -2.96 -0.60 -8.97
N LYS A 64 -1.94 -1.44 -8.82
CA LYS A 64 -0.71 -1.09 -8.12
C LYS A 64 0.04 0.02 -8.84
N SER A 65 0.17 1.16 -8.19
CA SER A 65 0.84 2.36 -8.70
C SER A 65 1.44 3.19 -7.56
N VAL A 66 2.18 4.25 -7.90
CA VAL A 66 2.74 5.19 -6.91
C VAL A 66 1.62 5.91 -6.16
N ILE A 67 0.61 6.36 -6.88
CA ILE A 67 -0.55 7.05 -6.28
C ILE A 67 -1.30 6.11 -5.35
N GLN A 68 -1.51 4.84 -5.74
CA GLN A 68 -2.25 3.89 -4.92
C GLN A 68 -1.51 3.55 -3.61
N ILE A 69 -0.17 3.40 -3.64
CA ILE A 69 0.58 3.15 -2.40
C ILE A 69 0.73 4.41 -1.54
N ALA A 70 0.84 5.59 -2.16
CA ALA A 70 0.82 6.87 -1.44
C ALA A 70 -0.54 7.14 -0.79
N LEU A 71 -1.65 6.71 -1.42
CA LEU A 71 -2.99 6.79 -0.87
C LEU A 71 -3.15 6.01 0.45
N TYR A 72 -2.50 4.85 0.57
CA TYR A 72 -2.44 4.14 1.86
C TYR A 72 -1.83 5.03 2.95
N VAL A 73 -0.63 5.56 2.70
CA VAL A 73 0.07 6.39 3.70
C VAL A 73 -0.68 7.69 3.99
N ALA A 74 -1.26 8.31 2.96
CA ALA A 74 -2.08 9.51 3.08
C ALA A 74 -3.33 9.28 3.93
N THR A 75 -4.03 8.16 3.73
CA THR A 75 -5.18 7.76 4.54
C THR A 75 -4.79 7.64 6.02
N ILE A 76 -3.68 6.97 6.32
CA ILE A 76 -3.14 6.86 7.69
C ILE A 76 -2.79 8.23 8.25
N LYS A 77 -2.07 9.06 7.50
CA LYS A 77 -1.64 10.40 7.91
C LYS A 77 -2.82 11.32 8.18
N ALA A 78 -3.88 11.22 7.37
CA ALA A 78 -5.14 11.95 7.54
C ALA A 78 -6.06 11.37 8.63
N GLY A 79 -5.63 10.31 9.33
CA GLY A 79 -6.37 9.69 10.43
C GLY A 79 -7.48 8.72 10.01
N GLY A 80 -7.58 8.40 8.73
CA GLY A 80 -8.54 7.43 8.18
C GLY A 80 -8.11 5.98 8.41
N ILE A 81 -9.01 5.05 8.09
CA ILE A 81 -8.82 3.61 8.13
C ILE A 81 -8.75 3.09 6.69
N TYR A 82 -7.63 2.50 6.31
CA TYR A 82 -7.42 2.02 4.94
C TYR A 82 -8.04 0.64 4.72
N LEU A 83 -8.85 0.52 3.67
CA LEU A 83 -9.49 -0.73 3.28
C LEU A 83 -9.07 -1.11 1.85
N PRO A 84 -7.96 -1.85 1.67
CA PRO A 84 -7.54 -2.33 0.35
C PRO A 84 -8.43 -3.47 -0.12
N LEU A 85 -8.92 -3.38 -1.35
CA LEU A 85 -9.77 -4.36 -1.99
C LEU A 85 -9.08 -4.96 -3.22
N ASN A 86 -9.23 -6.28 -3.39
CA ASN A 86 -8.66 -6.99 -4.53
C ASN A 86 -9.24 -6.45 -5.84
N THR A 87 -8.37 -6.16 -6.80
CA THR A 87 -8.77 -5.66 -8.13
C THR A 87 -9.63 -6.65 -8.93
N GLY A 88 -9.60 -7.94 -8.55
CA GLY A 88 -10.46 -8.98 -9.10
C GLY A 88 -11.87 -9.06 -8.51
N TYR A 89 -12.19 -8.31 -7.46
CA TYR A 89 -13.55 -8.32 -6.89
C TYR A 89 -14.56 -7.70 -7.83
N THR A 90 -15.73 -8.35 -7.92
CA THR A 90 -16.89 -7.86 -8.66
C THR A 90 -17.56 -6.67 -7.94
N THR A 91 -18.38 -5.93 -8.67
CA THR A 91 -19.16 -4.82 -8.07
C THR A 91 -20.10 -5.27 -6.93
N ASN A 92 -20.62 -6.50 -6.98
CA ASN A 92 -21.47 -7.05 -5.92
C ASN A 92 -20.65 -7.39 -4.66
N GLU A 93 -19.41 -7.86 -4.82
CA GLU A 93 -18.52 -8.07 -3.67
C GLU A 93 -18.07 -6.73 -3.07
N LEU A 94 -17.80 -5.72 -3.92
CA LEU A 94 -17.51 -4.36 -3.47
C LEU A 94 -18.67 -3.75 -2.68
N ASP A 95 -19.90 -3.90 -3.17
CA ASP A 95 -21.09 -3.46 -2.46
C ASP A 95 -21.14 -4.05 -1.04
N TYR A 96 -20.91 -5.35 -0.91
CA TYR A 96 -20.84 -6.01 0.40
C TYR A 96 -19.75 -5.40 1.30
N PHE A 97 -18.52 -5.24 0.82
CA PHE A 97 -17.41 -4.75 1.62
C PHE A 97 -17.58 -3.28 2.04
N ILE A 98 -18.09 -2.45 1.15
CA ILE A 98 -18.31 -1.03 1.39
C ILE A 98 -19.41 -0.84 2.43
N ASN A 99 -20.52 -1.59 2.32
CA ASN A 99 -21.62 -1.57 3.28
C ASN A 99 -21.18 -2.10 4.65
N ASP A 100 -20.56 -3.28 4.70
CA ASP A 100 -20.12 -3.94 5.95
C ASP A 100 -19.10 -3.08 6.71
N SER A 101 -18.16 -2.45 6.01
CA SER A 101 -17.18 -1.52 6.60
C SER A 101 -17.75 -0.14 6.88
N SER A 102 -18.93 0.22 6.35
CA SER A 102 -19.48 1.58 6.35
C SER A 102 -18.46 2.60 5.83
N SER A 103 -17.90 2.36 4.65
CA SER A 103 -16.89 3.23 4.05
C SER A 103 -17.45 4.59 3.68
N SER A 104 -16.75 5.67 4.01
CA SER A 104 -17.14 7.05 3.71
C SER A 104 -16.61 7.53 2.38
N ILE A 105 -15.43 7.02 1.97
CA ILE A 105 -14.80 7.30 0.68
C ILE A 105 -14.53 5.98 -0.03
N VAL A 106 -14.82 5.96 -1.32
CA VAL A 106 -14.60 4.81 -2.20
C VAL A 106 -13.77 5.27 -3.40
N ILE A 107 -12.66 4.60 -3.64
CA ILE A 107 -11.75 4.89 -4.75
C ILE A 107 -11.66 3.67 -5.63
N VAL A 108 -12.08 3.81 -6.88
CA VAL A 108 -12.20 2.72 -7.85
C VAL A 108 -11.77 3.17 -9.25
N ASP A 109 -11.61 2.21 -10.16
CA ASP A 109 -11.48 2.52 -11.58
C ASP A 109 -12.76 3.16 -12.12
N SER A 110 -12.62 4.16 -13.00
CA SER A 110 -13.76 4.90 -13.58
C SER A 110 -14.76 4.01 -14.33
N ARG A 111 -14.30 2.86 -14.86
CA ARG A 111 -15.14 1.91 -15.59
C ARG A 111 -16.24 1.27 -14.74
N ILE A 112 -16.03 1.17 -13.43
CA ILE A 112 -17.01 0.54 -12.52
C ILE A 112 -17.73 1.54 -11.63
N GLU A 113 -17.31 2.80 -11.61
CA GLU A 113 -17.82 3.84 -10.71
C GLU A 113 -19.35 3.99 -10.78
N ASN A 114 -19.91 4.18 -11.98
CA ASN A 114 -21.35 4.40 -12.15
C ASN A 114 -22.16 3.20 -11.69
N LYS A 115 -21.76 2.00 -12.08
CA LYS A 115 -22.43 0.76 -11.66
C LYS A 115 -22.41 0.57 -10.15
N LEU A 116 -21.28 0.92 -9.51
CA LEU A 116 -21.13 0.80 -8.07
C LEU A 116 -21.95 1.86 -7.33
N LYS A 117 -22.04 3.09 -7.86
CA LYS A 117 -22.92 4.15 -7.35
C LYS A 117 -24.41 3.75 -7.38
N GLU A 118 -24.84 3.10 -8.46
CA GLU A 118 -26.21 2.58 -8.59
C GLU A 118 -26.52 1.50 -7.53
N LEU A 119 -25.56 0.59 -7.24
CA LEU A 119 -25.73 -0.45 -6.23
C LEU A 119 -25.77 0.12 -4.80
N LEU A 120 -24.97 1.16 -4.52
CA LEU A 120 -24.84 1.81 -3.22
C LEU A 120 -25.83 2.98 -3.05
N ASP A 121 -26.94 2.96 -3.76
CA ASP A 121 -27.96 4.02 -3.81
C ASP A 121 -28.34 4.52 -2.41
N ASN A 122 -28.56 5.86 -2.28
CA ASN A 122 -28.94 6.57 -1.04
C ASN A 122 -27.89 6.62 0.09
N GLN A 123 -26.61 6.36 -0.18
CA GLN A 123 -25.55 6.52 0.82
C GLN A 123 -24.73 7.79 0.56
N ASN A 124 -24.38 8.50 1.64
CA ASN A 124 -23.48 9.66 1.58
C ASN A 124 -22.01 9.22 1.40
N ILE A 125 -21.75 8.45 0.35
CA ILE A 125 -20.41 7.96 0.01
C ILE A 125 -19.77 8.91 -1.01
N ILE A 126 -18.54 9.28 -0.77
CA ILE A 126 -17.72 10.07 -1.68
C ILE A 126 -16.99 9.13 -2.62
N PHE A 127 -17.24 9.26 -3.92
CA PHE A 127 -16.54 8.49 -4.93
C PHE A 127 -15.42 9.31 -5.58
N LEU A 128 -14.26 8.69 -5.69
CA LEU A 128 -13.13 9.16 -6.46
C LEU A 128 -12.67 8.06 -7.41
N THR A 129 -12.02 8.42 -8.50
CA THR A 129 -11.49 7.47 -9.47
C THR A 129 -9.98 7.50 -9.50
N LEU A 130 -9.40 6.30 -9.63
CA LEU A 130 -7.98 6.07 -9.89
C LEU A 130 -7.85 4.90 -10.88
N ASN A 131 -7.51 5.22 -12.11
CA ASN A 131 -7.35 4.26 -13.20
C ASN A 131 -5.95 3.62 -13.19
N SER A 132 -5.76 2.59 -14.01
CA SER A 132 -4.48 1.86 -14.10
C SER A 132 -3.33 2.70 -14.67
N ASP A 133 -3.62 3.76 -15.41
CA ASP A 133 -2.67 4.75 -15.93
C ASP A 133 -2.47 5.95 -14.98
N GLU A 134 -2.93 5.83 -13.73
CA GLU A 134 -2.98 6.85 -12.69
C GLU A 134 -3.87 8.05 -13.02
N SER A 135 -4.61 8.07 -14.13
CA SER A 135 -5.64 9.10 -14.40
C SER A 135 -6.84 8.95 -13.46
N GLY A 136 -7.70 9.97 -13.41
CA GLY A 136 -8.93 9.96 -12.63
C GLY A 136 -9.05 11.13 -11.65
N SER A 137 -10.24 11.27 -11.08
CA SER A 137 -10.61 12.45 -10.28
C SER A 137 -9.75 12.62 -9.01
N LEU A 138 -9.17 11.54 -8.49
CA LEU A 138 -8.22 11.65 -7.38
C LEU A 138 -6.96 12.38 -7.87
N ASN A 139 -6.30 11.88 -8.90
CA ASN A 139 -5.02 12.43 -9.38
C ASN A 139 -5.19 13.85 -9.94
N GLU A 140 -6.26 14.10 -10.68
CA GLU A 140 -6.60 15.44 -11.21
C GLU A 140 -6.74 16.51 -10.12
N SER A 141 -7.08 16.07 -8.90
CA SER A 141 -7.21 16.99 -7.76
C SER A 141 -5.88 17.34 -7.08
N LEU A 142 -4.78 16.61 -7.35
CA LEU A 142 -3.54 16.71 -6.56
C LEU A 142 -2.76 17.99 -6.85
N ASP A 143 -2.70 18.45 -8.09
CA ASP A 143 -1.93 19.63 -8.47
C ASP A 143 -2.35 20.92 -7.74
N GLN A 144 -3.58 20.94 -7.21
CA GLN A 144 -4.12 22.06 -6.46
C GLN A 144 -3.94 21.92 -4.95
N GLN A 145 -3.38 20.81 -4.47
CA GLN A 145 -3.22 20.52 -3.04
C GLN A 145 -1.85 20.95 -2.53
N ASP A 146 -1.83 21.39 -1.26
CA ASP A 146 -0.58 21.72 -0.58
C ASP A 146 0.30 20.46 -0.42
N GLU A 147 1.61 20.64 -0.66
CA GLU A 147 2.63 19.62 -0.42
C GLU A 147 2.96 19.43 1.06
N ASN A 148 2.33 20.17 1.96
CA ASN A 148 2.44 20.05 3.41
C ASN A 148 1.12 19.58 4.02
N PHE A 149 1.21 18.68 4.98
CA PHE A 149 0.07 18.17 5.73
C PHE A 149 0.51 17.72 7.13
N ASP A 150 -0.12 18.26 8.17
CA ASP A 150 0.13 17.83 9.55
C ASP A 150 -0.62 16.53 9.87
N PRO A 151 0.05 15.50 10.42
CA PRO A 151 -0.62 14.25 10.78
C PRO A 151 -1.78 14.47 11.74
N VAL A 152 -2.90 13.79 11.49
CA VAL A 152 -4.06 13.78 12.36
C VAL A 152 -3.81 12.84 13.54
N ASP A 153 -4.19 13.26 14.76
CA ASP A 153 -3.94 12.51 16.00
C ASP A 153 -4.61 11.14 15.97
N ARG A 154 -3.81 10.07 16.11
CA ARG A 154 -4.25 8.67 16.17
C ARG A 154 -3.39 7.89 17.16
N LYS A 155 -4.05 7.20 18.07
CA LYS A 155 -3.36 6.44 19.13
C LYS A 155 -3.04 5.01 18.67
N LYS A 156 -2.15 4.35 19.41
CA LYS A 156 -1.68 2.99 19.12
C LYS A 156 -2.79 1.94 18.96
N ASP A 157 -3.88 2.09 19.69
CA ASP A 157 -4.99 1.15 19.71
C ASP A 157 -6.12 1.54 18.73
N ASP A 158 -6.03 2.69 18.08
CA ASP A 158 -6.94 3.08 17.00
C ASP A 158 -6.77 2.18 15.78
N LEU A 159 -7.85 1.98 15.02
CA LEU A 159 -7.79 1.22 13.78
C LEU A 159 -7.03 1.99 12.70
N ALA A 160 -6.18 1.26 11.98
CA ALA A 160 -5.42 1.74 10.84
C ALA A 160 -5.89 1.11 9.52
N ALA A 161 -6.28 -0.16 9.55
CA ALA A 161 -6.71 -0.85 8.35
C ALA A 161 -7.75 -1.95 8.65
N ILE A 162 -8.53 -2.30 7.62
CA ILE A 162 -9.41 -3.47 7.62
C ILE A 162 -9.05 -4.33 6.41
N LEU A 163 -8.83 -5.63 6.64
CA LEU A 163 -8.56 -6.60 5.58
C LEU A 163 -9.65 -7.66 5.53
N TYR A 164 -10.34 -7.76 4.40
CA TYR A 164 -11.28 -8.86 4.18
C TYR A 164 -10.56 -10.15 3.82
N THR A 165 -10.87 -11.20 4.56
CA THR A 165 -10.35 -12.55 4.33
C THR A 165 -11.49 -13.48 3.94
N SER A 166 -11.21 -14.46 3.08
CA SER A 166 -12.15 -15.56 2.80
C SER A 166 -12.43 -16.32 4.09
N GLY A 167 -13.57 -16.05 4.70
CA GLY A 167 -13.98 -16.74 5.93
C GLY A 167 -14.32 -18.20 5.66
N THR A 168 -14.03 -19.08 6.62
CA THR A 168 -14.42 -20.49 6.60
C THR A 168 -15.94 -20.72 6.66
N THR A 169 -16.74 -19.66 6.88
CA THR A 169 -18.19 -19.69 7.11
C THR A 169 -19.02 -19.04 6.00
N GLY A 170 -18.47 -18.87 4.80
CA GLY A 170 -19.19 -18.43 3.60
C GLY A 170 -19.15 -16.93 3.27
N LYS A 171 -19.18 -16.02 4.27
CA LYS A 171 -18.99 -14.58 4.05
C LYS A 171 -17.61 -14.14 4.50
N SER A 172 -16.93 -13.32 3.69
CA SER A 172 -15.66 -12.70 4.06
C SER A 172 -15.83 -11.85 5.33
N LYS A 173 -14.82 -11.86 6.21
CA LYS A 173 -14.80 -11.09 7.45
C LYS A 173 -13.70 -10.05 7.40
N GLY A 174 -13.97 -8.85 7.87
CA GLY A 174 -13.00 -7.76 7.98
C GLY A 174 -12.13 -7.91 9.22
N ALA A 175 -10.87 -8.30 9.03
CA ALA A 175 -9.88 -8.30 10.11
C ALA A 175 -9.47 -6.84 10.39
N MET A 176 -9.73 -6.37 11.60
CA MET A 176 -9.42 -5.02 12.05
C MET A 176 -7.99 -4.96 12.61
N LEU A 177 -7.15 -4.11 12.00
CA LEU A 177 -5.76 -3.93 12.38
C LEU A 177 -5.56 -2.54 12.98
N SER A 178 -5.04 -2.49 14.22
CA SER A 178 -4.69 -1.24 14.87
C SER A 178 -3.33 -0.70 14.38
N HIS A 179 -3.07 0.58 14.63
CA HIS A 179 -1.76 1.19 14.42
C HIS A 179 -0.65 0.38 15.09
N LYS A 180 -0.88 -0.09 16.32
CA LYS A 180 0.06 -0.91 17.09
C LYS A 180 0.33 -2.27 16.41
N ASN A 181 -0.68 -2.93 15.86
CA ASN A 181 -0.49 -4.21 15.18
C ASN A 181 0.50 -4.08 14.02
N LEU A 182 0.34 -3.04 13.20
CA LEU A 182 1.21 -2.82 12.04
C LEU A 182 2.64 -2.43 12.45
N VAL A 183 2.81 -1.54 13.41
CA VAL A 183 4.13 -1.15 13.92
C VAL A 183 4.85 -2.33 14.58
N SER A 184 4.16 -3.08 15.45
CA SER A 184 4.73 -4.24 16.13
C SER A 184 5.19 -5.32 15.15
N ASN A 185 4.37 -5.61 14.13
CA ASN A 185 4.74 -6.55 13.07
C ASN A 185 6.00 -6.09 12.33
N THR A 186 6.04 -4.82 11.91
CA THR A 186 7.19 -4.25 11.20
C THR A 186 8.48 -4.34 12.03
N ASN A 187 8.41 -4.03 13.33
CA ASN A 187 9.56 -4.13 14.23
C ASN A 187 10.10 -5.56 14.33
N VAL A 188 9.22 -6.55 14.52
CA VAL A 188 9.61 -7.97 14.61
C VAL A 188 10.24 -8.43 13.31
N LEU A 189 9.67 -8.06 12.16
CA LEU A 189 10.21 -8.45 10.86
C LEU A 189 11.57 -7.80 10.57
N LYS A 190 11.75 -6.54 10.94
CA LYS A 190 13.05 -5.85 10.82
C LYS A 190 14.14 -6.60 11.58
N GLU A 191 13.87 -6.99 12.83
CA GLU A 191 14.85 -7.73 13.65
C GLU A 191 15.06 -9.15 13.11
N THR A 192 13.99 -9.89 12.80
CA THR A 192 14.06 -11.28 12.35
C THR A 192 14.80 -11.42 11.02
N TRP A 193 14.51 -10.55 10.07
CA TRP A 193 15.10 -10.59 8.73
C TRP A 193 16.30 -9.65 8.56
N ARG A 194 16.65 -8.91 9.61
CA ARG A 194 17.79 -7.98 9.66
C ARG A 194 17.78 -6.98 8.52
N TYR A 195 16.62 -6.41 8.21
CA TYR A 195 16.52 -5.37 7.21
C TYR A 195 17.17 -4.07 7.70
N SER A 196 17.85 -3.39 6.79
CA SER A 196 18.53 -2.12 7.02
C SER A 196 18.31 -1.15 5.86
N SER A 197 18.83 0.06 6.01
CA SER A 197 18.79 1.06 4.94
C SER A 197 19.52 0.62 3.66
N ASP A 198 20.43 -0.33 3.74
CA ASP A 198 21.20 -0.81 2.58
C ASP A 198 20.39 -1.79 1.71
N ASP A 199 19.21 -2.19 2.17
CA ASP A 199 18.39 -3.14 1.45
C ASP A 199 17.59 -2.50 0.32
N THR A 200 17.56 -3.24 -0.79
CA THR A 200 16.70 -2.99 -1.94
C THR A 200 15.82 -4.22 -2.18
N LEU A 201 14.53 -4.06 -1.98
CA LEU A 201 13.55 -5.14 -2.15
C LEU A 201 13.00 -5.17 -3.57
N LEU A 202 13.07 -6.34 -4.23
CA LEU A 202 12.30 -6.61 -5.44
C LEU A 202 10.85 -6.94 -5.05
N HIS A 203 9.93 -6.01 -5.35
CA HIS A 203 8.55 -6.04 -4.93
C HIS A 203 7.57 -6.18 -6.10
N MET A 204 7.10 -7.40 -6.31
CA MET A 204 6.13 -7.75 -7.36
C MET A 204 4.79 -8.25 -6.81
N LEU A 205 4.62 -8.21 -5.47
CA LEU A 205 3.40 -8.63 -4.80
C LEU A 205 2.28 -7.58 -4.98
N PRO A 206 1.01 -8.01 -5.01
CA PRO A 206 -0.11 -7.06 -4.96
C PRO A 206 -0.17 -6.34 -3.61
N ILE A 207 -0.54 -5.06 -3.63
CA ILE A 207 -0.63 -4.21 -2.43
C ILE A 207 -2.05 -4.09 -1.86
N TYR A 208 -2.97 -4.94 -2.28
CA TYR A 208 -4.24 -5.18 -1.60
C TYR A 208 -4.18 -6.37 -0.62
N HIS A 209 -3.03 -7.06 -0.50
CA HIS A 209 -2.78 -8.13 0.47
C HIS A 209 -1.74 -7.72 1.51
N THR A 210 -1.87 -8.31 2.70
CA THR A 210 -0.96 -8.09 3.85
C THR A 210 0.50 -8.18 3.47
N HIS A 211 0.90 -9.20 2.71
CA HIS A 211 2.30 -9.47 2.37
C HIS A 211 2.91 -8.32 1.56
N GLY A 212 2.24 -7.87 0.51
CA GLY A 212 2.74 -6.76 -0.31
C GLY A 212 2.66 -5.41 0.40
N LEU A 213 1.57 -5.13 1.11
CA LEU A 213 1.32 -3.83 1.71
C LEU A 213 1.99 -3.67 3.07
N PHE A 214 1.62 -4.50 4.05
CA PHE A 214 2.04 -4.26 5.43
C PHE A 214 3.36 -4.95 5.78
N VAL A 215 3.67 -6.09 5.17
CA VAL A 215 4.94 -6.79 5.41
C VAL A 215 6.05 -6.17 4.58
N ALA A 216 5.90 -6.13 3.26
CA ALA A 216 6.97 -5.68 2.36
C ALA A 216 7.15 -4.15 2.40
N PHE A 217 6.11 -3.38 2.10
CA PHE A 217 6.21 -1.93 1.97
C PHE A 217 6.54 -1.23 3.30
N ASN A 218 5.79 -1.53 4.38
CA ASN A 218 6.05 -0.90 5.68
C ASN A 218 7.45 -1.19 6.20
N LEU A 219 7.97 -2.40 5.98
CA LEU A 219 9.30 -2.79 6.43
C LEU A 219 10.39 -1.95 5.77
N LEU A 220 10.33 -1.79 4.44
CA LEU A 220 11.33 -0.99 3.71
C LEU A 220 11.20 0.51 4.05
N ALA A 221 9.96 1.03 4.18
CA ALA A 221 9.73 2.39 4.65
C ALA A 221 10.32 2.63 6.05
N TYR A 222 10.15 1.68 6.96
CA TYR A 222 10.65 1.76 8.33
C TYR A 222 12.18 1.83 8.43
N VAL A 223 12.89 1.07 7.58
CA VAL A 223 14.35 1.01 7.62
C VAL A 223 15.03 2.01 6.69
N ASN A 224 14.30 2.92 6.04
CA ASN A 224 14.83 3.79 4.99
C ASN A 224 15.48 2.99 3.84
N GLY A 225 14.89 1.85 3.47
CA GLY A 225 15.33 1.00 2.37
C GLY A 225 14.82 1.47 1.01
N SER A 226 15.15 0.77 -0.06
CA SER A 226 14.64 1.02 -1.40
C SER A 226 13.76 -0.12 -1.89
N ILE A 227 12.82 0.17 -2.75
CA ILE A 227 11.89 -0.81 -3.33
C ILE A 227 11.92 -0.70 -4.85
N ILE A 228 12.29 -1.78 -5.51
CA ILE A 228 12.00 -1.94 -6.94
C ILE A 228 10.52 -2.31 -7.06
N PHE A 229 9.70 -1.31 -7.39
CA PHE A 229 8.26 -1.36 -7.28
C PHE A 229 7.62 -1.66 -8.64
N LEU A 230 7.41 -2.94 -8.91
CA LEU A 230 6.87 -3.43 -10.17
C LEU A 230 5.37 -3.75 -10.04
N PRO A 231 4.57 -3.49 -11.07
CA PRO A 231 3.11 -3.64 -11.00
C PRO A 231 2.67 -5.08 -10.71
N LYS A 232 3.36 -6.08 -11.29
CA LYS A 232 3.06 -7.50 -11.12
C LYS A 232 4.29 -8.38 -11.34
N PHE A 233 4.16 -9.66 -11.02
CA PHE A 233 5.20 -10.64 -11.28
C PHE A 233 5.35 -10.92 -12.79
N SER A 234 6.57 -10.77 -13.29
CA SER A 234 7.05 -11.18 -14.61
C SER A 234 8.43 -11.80 -14.44
N ILE A 235 8.69 -12.94 -15.06
CA ILE A 235 10.02 -13.59 -15.01
C ILE A 235 11.08 -12.66 -15.59
N GLN A 236 10.78 -12.02 -16.72
CA GLN A 236 11.74 -11.13 -17.40
C GLN A 236 12.12 -9.94 -16.51
N ASP A 237 11.13 -9.27 -15.92
CA ASP A 237 11.39 -8.15 -15.01
C ASP A 237 12.10 -8.61 -13.73
N ALA A 238 11.72 -9.75 -13.18
CA ALA A 238 12.39 -10.32 -12.01
C ALA A 238 13.88 -10.54 -12.29
N LEU A 239 14.23 -11.23 -13.37
CA LEU A 239 15.62 -11.51 -13.75
C LEU A 239 16.41 -10.22 -14.04
N LYS A 240 15.77 -9.23 -14.67
CA LYS A 240 16.37 -7.92 -14.93
C LYS A 240 16.74 -7.20 -13.63
N TRP A 241 15.77 -7.09 -12.71
CA TRP A 241 15.88 -6.27 -11.52
C TRP A 241 16.56 -6.97 -10.34
N MET A 242 16.65 -8.31 -10.33
CA MET A 242 17.43 -9.05 -9.33
C MET A 242 18.88 -8.58 -9.22
N LYS A 243 19.50 -8.14 -10.33
CA LYS A 243 20.86 -7.62 -10.36
C LYS A 243 21.08 -6.39 -9.47
N LYS A 244 20.00 -5.68 -9.14
CA LYS A 244 20.02 -4.46 -8.30
C LYS A 244 19.33 -4.67 -6.95
N SER A 245 18.85 -5.88 -6.66
CA SER A 245 18.09 -6.19 -5.44
C SER A 245 18.97 -6.92 -4.43
N THR A 246 18.76 -6.64 -3.14
CA THR A 246 19.38 -7.42 -2.03
C THR A 246 18.43 -8.49 -1.52
N SER A 247 17.14 -8.34 -1.77
CA SER A 247 16.13 -9.27 -1.30
C SER A 247 14.92 -9.34 -2.24
N MET A 248 14.14 -10.42 -2.12
CA MET A 248 12.89 -10.60 -2.84
C MET A 248 11.85 -11.24 -1.92
N MET A 249 10.62 -10.73 -1.97
CA MET A 249 9.46 -11.34 -1.36
C MET A 249 8.49 -11.83 -2.45
N GLY A 250 7.97 -13.04 -2.28
CA GLY A 250 7.06 -13.64 -3.25
C GLY A 250 6.20 -14.75 -2.66
N VAL A 251 5.24 -15.20 -3.45
CA VAL A 251 4.48 -16.42 -3.17
C VAL A 251 5.22 -17.63 -3.75
N PRO A 252 4.98 -18.88 -3.29
CA PRO A 252 5.68 -20.06 -3.77
C PRO A 252 5.71 -20.20 -5.30
N THR A 253 4.61 -19.85 -5.97
CA THR A 253 4.51 -19.91 -7.44
C THR A 253 5.47 -18.97 -8.18
N PHE A 254 5.90 -17.85 -7.55
CA PHE A 254 6.94 -16.99 -8.15
C PHE A 254 8.27 -17.74 -8.24
N TYR A 255 8.63 -18.43 -7.17
CA TYR A 255 9.88 -19.19 -7.08
C TYR A 255 9.89 -20.40 -7.97
N THR A 256 8.81 -21.18 -8.04
CA THR A 256 8.73 -22.32 -8.96
C THR A 256 8.88 -21.88 -10.42
N ARG A 257 8.27 -20.74 -10.80
CA ARG A 257 8.41 -20.19 -12.15
C ARG A 257 9.81 -19.65 -12.44
N LEU A 258 10.49 -19.03 -11.47
CA LEU A 258 11.88 -18.59 -11.60
C LEU A 258 12.83 -19.77 -11.74
N LEU A 259 12.67 -20.81 -10.91
CA LEU A 259 13.49 -22.02 -10.96
C LEU A 259 13.38 -22.79 -12.27
N SER A 260 12.33 -22.61 -13.04
CA SER A 260 12.16 -23.21 -14.37
C SER A 260 12.83 -22.43 -15.51
N ASP A 261 13.41 -21.25 -15.23
CA ASP A 261 14.12 -20.43 -16.21
C ASP A 261 15.65 -20.59 -16.02
N GLU A 262 16.35 -21.01 -17.08
CA GLU A 262 17.82 -21.25 -17.04
C GLU A 262 18.65 -20.00 -16.70
N LYS A 263 18.10 -18.80 -16.90
CA LYS A 263 18.74 -17.53 -16.55
C LYS A 263 18.70 -17.26 -15.05
N PHE A 264 17.81 -17.93 -14.31
CA PHE A 264 17.79 -17.88 -12.85
C PHE A 264 18.84 -18.83 -12.28
N ASN A 265 20.05 -18.36 -12.09
CA ASN A 265 21.18 -19.15 -11.67
C ASN A 265 21.97 -18.47 -10.51
N HIS A 266 22.92 -19.18 -9.95
CA HIS A 266 23.72 -18.71 -8.81
C HIS A 266 24.38 -17.34 -9.09
N ASP A 267 24.96 -17.15 -10.28
CA ASP A 267 25.67 -15.89 -10.58
C ASP A 267 24.76 -14.67 -10.59
N LEU A 268 23.51 -14.85 -11.00
CA LEU A 268 22.50 -13.79 -10.97
C LEU A 268 22.16 -13.35 -9.54
N VAL A 269 22.12 -14.30 -8.59
CA VAL A 269 21.56 -14.04 -7.24
C VAL A 269 22.59 -14.10 -6.10
N LYS A 270 23.87 -14.38 -6.38
CA LYS A 270 24.90 -14.55 -5.35
C LYS A 270 25.10 -13.37 -4.41
N HIS A 271 24.69 -12.16 -4.82
CA HIS A 271 24.73 -10.93 -4.01
C HIS A 271 23.46 -10.70 -3.22
N MET A 272 22.36 -11.39 -3.55
CA MET A 272 21.11 -11.29 -2.81
C MET A 272 21.22 -12.07 -1.49
N ARG A 273 20.77 -11.44 -0.41
CA ARG A 273 20.93 -12.01 0.92
C ARG A 273 19.69 -12.75 1.45
N LEU A 274 18.51 -12.47 0.88
CA LEU A 274 17.27 -12.98 1.44
C LEU A 274 16.17 -13.17 0.39
N PHE A 275 15.58 -14.37 0.42
CA PHE A 275 14.36 -14.70 -0.31
C PHE A 275 13.29 -15.12 0.68
N ILE A 276 12.13 -14.49 0.61
CA ILE A 276 10.99 -14.76 1.50
C ILE A 276 9.85 -15.32 0.67
N SER A 277 9.37 -16.51 1.05
CA SER A 277 8.22 -17.17 0.41
C SER A 277 7.10 -17.35 1.42
N GLY A 278 5.88 -16.95 1.08
CA GLY A 278 4.73 -17.06 1.98
C GLY A 278 3.41 -16.60 1.37
N SER A 279 2.36 -16.63 2.19
CA SER A 279 1.01 -16.15 1.88
C SER A 279 0.24 -16.98 0.83
N ALA A 280 0.72 -18.17 0.51
CA ALA A 280 0.02 -19.19 -0.28
C ALA A 280 0.54 -20.57 0.13
N PRO A 281 -0.25 -21.65 -0.08
CA PRO A 281 0.20 -23.03 0.13
C PRO A 281 1.39 -23.38 -0.74
#